data_c05e685d534145e40c720481d36c35f0
#
_entry.id   c05e685d534145e40c720481d36c35f0
#
_cell.length_a   1.000
_cell.length_b   1.000
_cell.length_c   1.000
_cell.angle_alpha   90.00
_cell.angle_beta   90.00
_cell.angle_gamma   90.00
#
_symmetry.space_group_name_H-M   'P 1'
#
loop_
_entity.id
_entity.type
_entity.pdbx_description
1 polymer ?
#
loop_
_entity_poly.entity_id
_entity_poly.type
_entity_poly.pdbx_seq_one_letter_code
_entity_poly.pdbx_strand_id
1 'polypeptide(L)'
;MPYIQRAITPILKQRVSTSKCMLLVGARQVGKSTLIKHEFKDFNRANFDDRLTRMQAKEESKLFFLNNPQPLFIDEVQKESSILEDIKQIVDESDERGMFILSGSQKLELMKGMSESLAGRVSISELTGLSMREIYGVKFNRHFIPTDAYIKEREKEIVKYDNIWEIIHKGSYPELYDIDRDWQEYYSSYVATYLERDINELVAADGITFTKFLTAVAARTGELLNYSNIAGDVGVSEPTIKNWISILERTGIVYLLQPYSASALKRAIKTPKLYFRDTGLACYLTRWLTADTLKCSAVAGNMFETFVVSEILKSYSNEGKDYRFNIFYYRGKDRNASGENEIDLVIEEDGVLYPVEIKMSGNPKASMGATNQVLDKVSDKKRGLGVILCLIDKKTYLRENLVALPIEFI
;
A
#
# COMPACT_ATOMS: atom_id res chain seq x y z
N MET A 1 -13.02 0.28 -20.71
CA MET A 1 -12.28 1.56 -20.67
C MET A 1 -10.90 1.45 -21.30
N PRO A 2 -10.29 2.55 -21.76
CA PRO A 2 -8.86 2.54 -22.04
C PRO A 2 -8.09 2.20 -20.76
N TYR A 3 -6.97 1.52 -20.91
CA TYR A 3 -6.04 1.18 -19.83
C TYR A 3 -5.64 2.43 -19.02
N ILE A 4 -5.80 2.39 -17.71
CA ILE A 4 -5.37 3.47 -16.83
C ILE A 4 -3.86 3.39 -16.67
N GLN A 5 -3.16 4.44 -17.12
CA GLN A 5 -1.70 4.52 -17.05
C GLN A 5 -1.23 4.44 -15.60
N ARG A 6 -0.31 3.50 -15.32
CA ARG A 6 0.21 3.35 -13.96
C ARG A 6 1.43 4.25 -13.75
N ALA A 7 1.40 5.01 -12.65
CA ALA A 7 2.45 5.98 -12.31
C ALA A 7 3.82 5.33 -12.07
N ILE A 8 3.85 4.07 -11.63
CA ILE A 8 5.07 3.29 -11.41
C ILE A 8 5.79 2.87 -12.70
N THR A 9 5.14 2.96 -13.87
CA THR A 9 5.67 2.45 -15.16
C THR A 9 7.11 2.92 -15.47
N PRO A 10 7.48 4.21 -15.32
CA PRO A 10 8.85 4.66 -15.58
C PRO A 10 9.89 3.96 -14.71
N ILE A 11 9.56 3.74 -13.44
CA ILE A 11 10.42 3.03 -12.48
C ILE A 11 10.61 1.56 -12.88
N LEU A 12 9.53 0.89 -13.30
CA LEU A 12 9.63 -0.49 -13.75
C LEU A 12 10.51 -0.61 -15.00
N LYS A 13 10.35 0.28 -15.98
CA LYS A 13 11.20 0.32 -17.19
C LYS A 13 12.67 0.55 -16.84
N GLN A 14 12.95 1.47 -15.91
CA GLN A 14 14.30 1.68 -15.41
C GLN A 14 14.87 0.43 -14.71
N ARG A 15 14.08 -0.22 -13.84
CA ARG A 15 14.53 -1.43 -13.13
C ARG A 15 14.80 -2.59 -14.08
N VAL A 16 13.95 -2.79 -15.08
CA VAL A 16 14.18 -3.80 -16.14
C VAL A 16 15.47 -3.50 -16.90
N SER A 17 15.75 -2.25 -17.25
CA SER A 17 17.00 -1.89 -17.98
C SER A 17 18.26 -1.99 -17.12
N THR A 18 18.15 -2.00 -15.79
CA THR A 18 19.31 -2.02 -14.87
C THR A 18 19.51 -3.35 -14.15
N SER A 19 18.50 -4.20 -14.10
CA SER A 19 18.53 -5.50 -13.40
C SER A 19 18.37 -6.66 -14.37
N LYS A 20 18.94 -7.80 -14.07
CA LYS A 20 18.77 -9.05 -14.86
C LYS A 20 17.36 -9.63 -14.67
N CYS A 21 16.83 -9.53 -13.45
CA CYS A 21 15.50 -10.00 -13.08
C CYS A 21 14.77 -8.94 -12.27
N MET A 22 13.46 -8.76 -12.52
CA MET A 22 12.56 -7.89 -11.76
C MET A 22 11.38 -8.70 -11.23
N LEU A 23 11.02 -8.50 -9.96
CA LEU A 23 9.83 -9.03 -9.35
C LEU A 23 8.81 -7.92 -9.10
N LEU A 24 7.60 -8.09 -9.62
CA LEU A 24 6.45 -7.24 -9.34
C LEU A 24 5.50 -7.94 -8.37
N VAL A 25 5.49 -7.49 -7.11
CA VAL A 25 4.56 -7.97 -6.07
C VAL A 25 3.39 -7.00 -5.90
N GLY A 26 2.33 -7.46 -5.24
CA GLY A 26 1.16 -6.63 -4.91
C GLY A 26 -0.06 -7.49 -4.65
N ALA A 27 -1.08 -6.93 -4.00
CA ALA A 27 -2.32 -7.63 -3.73
C ALA A 27 -2.95 -8.22 -5.00
N ARG A 28 -3.87 -9.16 -4.84
CA ARG A 28 -4.66 -9.66 -5.98
C ARG A 28 -5.47 -8.51 -6.61
N GLN A 29 -5.70 -8.60 -7.91
CA GLN A 29 -6.53 -7.68 -8.70
C GLN A 29 -6.06 -6.22 -8.76
N VAL A 30 -4.84 -5.88 -8.30
CA VAL A 30 -4.27 -4.54 -8.48
C VAL A 30 -3.75 -4.27 -9.89
N GLY A 31 -3.82 -5.26 -10.80
CA GLY A 31 -3.51 -5.11 -12.23
C GLY A 31 -2.07 -5.44 -12.62
N LYS A 32 -1.32 -6.29 -11.88
CA LYS A 32 0.07 -6.69 -12.19
C LYS A 32 0.24 -7.22 -13.61
N SER A 33 -0.48 -8.28 -13.94
CA SER A 33 -0.41 -8.94 -15.25
C SER A 33 -0.84 -8.01 -16.39
N THR A 34 -1.87 -7.18 -16.16
CA THR A 34 -2.34 -6.18 -17.13
C THR A 34 -1.28 -5.13 -17.42
N LEU A 35 -0.63 -4.60 -16.36
CA LEU A 35 0.46 -3.63 -16.48
C LEU A 35 1.62 -4.20 -17.31
N ILE A 36 2.11 -5.39 -16.97
CA ILE A 36 3.23 -5.99 -17.70
C ILE A 36 2.84 -6.29 -19.16
N LYS A 37 1.65 -6.83 -19.40
CA LYS A 37 1.16 -7.09 -20.75
C LYS A 37 1.03 -5.83 -21.62
N HIS A 38 0.71 -4.69 -20.99
CA HIS A 38 0.56 -3.42 -21.70
C HIS A 38 1.89 -2.72 -21.98
N GLU A 39 2.80 -2.72 -21.00
CA GLU A 39 4.01 -1.91 -21.03
C GLU A 39 5.26 -2.64 -21.55
N PHE A 40 5.27 -4.00 -21.49
CA PHE A 40 6.39 -4.85 -21.88
C PHE A 40 5.96 -5.85 -22.96
N LYS A 41 5.58 -5.32 -24.13
CA LYS A 41 4.99 -6.08 -25.25
C LYS A 41 5.97 -7.07 -25.88
N ASP A 42 7.25 -6.76 -25.82
CA ASP A 42 8.32 -7.57 -26.42
C ASP A 42 8.74 -8.77 -25.55
N PHE A 43 8.17 -8.90 -24.34
CA PHE A 43 8.42 -10.05 -23.48
C PHE A 43 7.57 -11.25 -23.91
N ASN A 44 8.20 -12.41 -24.05
CA ASN A 44 7.50 -13.69 -24.08
C ASN A 44 6.75 -13.90 -22.77
N ARG A 45 5.77 -14.78 -22.73
CA ARG A 45 4.85 -14.89 -21.58
C ARG A 45 4.57 -16.32 -21.22
N ALA A 46 4.77 -16.64 -19.95
CA ALA A 46 4.34 -17.87 -19.31
C ALA A 46 3.44 -17.55 -18.12
N ASN A 47 2.35 -18.29 -17.96
CA ASN A 47 1.44 -18.13 -16.81
C ASN A 47 1.34 -19.44 -16.03
N PHE A 48 1.73 -19.42 -14.78
CA PHE A 48 1.67 -20.61 -13.92
C PHE A 48 0.27 -20.89 -13.33
N ASP A 49 -0.75 -20.09 -13.69
CA ASP A 49 -2.14 -20.53 -13.55
C ASP A 49 -2.46 -21.68 -14.50
N ASP A 50 -1.85 -21.70 -15.69
CA ASP A 50 -1.96 -22.82 -16.61
C ASP A 50 -1.20 -24.04 -16.09
N ARG A 51 -1.94 -25.15 -15.92
CA ARG A 51 -1.41 -26.39 -15.36
C ARG A 51 -0.32 -27.01 -16.23
N LEU A 52 -0.48 -26.97 -17.56
CA LEU A 52 0.48 -27.61 -18.48
C LEU A 52 1.80 -26.84 -18.49
N THR A 53 1.75 -25.51 -18.59
CA THR A 53 2.92 -24.63 -18.49
C THR A 53 3.67 -24.86 -17.16
N ARG A 54 2.95 -24.97 -16.05
CA ARG A 54 3.52 -25.24 -14.74
C ARG A 54 4.17 -26.62 -14.63
N MET A 55 3.52 -27.68 -15.15
CA MET A 55 4.09 -29.02 -15.16
C MET A 55 5.38 -29.07 -16.00
N GLN A 56 5.40 -28.45 -17.17
CA GLN A 56 6.60 -28.37 -18.00
C GLN A 56 7.75 -27.66 -17.27
N ALA A 57 7.46 -26.52 -16.61
CA ALA A 57 8.45 -25.80 -15.83
C ALA A 57 9.04 -26.63 -14.71
N LYS A 58 8.23 -27.48 -14.05
CA LYS A 58 8.64 -28.35 -12.95
C LYS A 58 9.43 -29.58 -13.37
N GLU A 59 8.95 -30.28 -14.40
CA GLU A 59 9.48 -31.59 -14.78
C GLU A 59 10.62 -31.47 -15.81
N GLU A 60 10.55 -30.45 -16.69
CA GLU A 60 11.44 -30.26 -17.84
C GLU A 60 11.83 -28.77 -17.99
N SER A 61 12.47 -28.18 -16.97
CA SER A 61 12.77 -26.74 -16.95
C SER A 61 13.58 -26.27 -18.17
N LYS A 62 14.54 -27.08 -18.64
CA LYS A 62 15.30 -26.75 -19.86
C LYS A 62 14.41 -26.63 -21.09
N LEU A 63 13.47 -27.57 -21.24
CA LEU A 63 12.51 -27.52 -22.36
C LEU A 63 11.54 -26.35 -22.21
N PHE A 64 11.14 -26.02 -20.98
CA PHE A 64 10.32 -24.85 -20.69
C PHE A 64 11.02 -23.55 -21.18
N PHE A 65 12.30 -23.33 -20.86
CA PHE A 65 13.04 -22.13 -21.32
C PHE A 65 13.34 -22.13 -22.82
N LEU A 66 13.50 -23.28 -23.44
CA LEU A 66 13.62 -23.36 -24.91
C LEU A 66 12.33 -22.93 -25.62
N ASN A 67 11.16 -23.27 -25.04
CA ASN A 67 9.85 -22.90 -25.57
C ASN A 67 9.44 -21.46 -25.18
N ASN A 68 10.06 -20.91 -24.15
CA ASN A 68 9.77 -19.56 -23.63
C ASN A 68 11.10 -18.79 -23.50
N PRO A 69 11.71 -18.35 -24.61
CA PRO A 69 12.99 -17.64 -24.57
C PRO A 69 12.88 -16.27 -23.90
N GLN A 70 14.00 -15.76 -23.39
CA GLN A 70 14.12 -14.41 -22.89
C GLN A 70 14.00 -13.35 -24.02
N PRO A 71 13.51 -12.13 -23.72
CA PRO A 71 13.02 -11.68 -22.42
C PRO A 71 11.68 -12.33 -22.07
N LEU A 72 11.53 -12.82 -20.83
CA LEU A 72 10.39 -13.64 -20.40
C LEU A 72 9.67 -13.05 -19.19
N PHE A 73 8.35 -12.90 -19.31
CA PHE A 73 7.45 -12.63 -18.19
C PHE A 73 6.81 -13.93 -17.69
N ILE A 74 7.02 -14.23 -16.40
CA ILE A 74 6.38 -15.36 -15.71
C ILE A 74 5.37 -14.82 -14.70
N ASP A 75 4.10 -15.09 -14.93
CA ASP A 75 3.00 -14.69 -14.06
C ASP A 75 2.69 -15.77 -13.03
N GLU A 76 2.33 -15.36 -11.80
CA GLU A 76 2.02 -16.21 -10.64
C GLU A 76 3.15 -17.22 -10.31
N VAL A 77 4.39 -16.75 -10.32
CA VAL A 77 5.61 -17.58 -10.17
C VAL A 77 5.64 -18.37 -8.85
N GLN A 78 4.90 -17.95 -7.80
CA GLN A 78 4.82 -18.70 -6.55
C GLN A 78 4.15 -20.06 -6.68
N LYS A 79 3.39 -20.32 -7.75
CA LYS A 79 2.73 -21.61 -7.98
C LYS A 79 3.70 -22.73 -8.36
N GLU A 80 4.91 -22.35 -8.84
CA GLU A 80 6.02 -23.28 -9.09
C GLU A 80 7.34 -22.57 -8.78
N SER A 81 7.67 -22.49 -7.51
CA SER A 81 8.85 -21.75 -7.02
C SER A 81 10.19 -22.45 -7.32
N SER A 82 10.21 -23.73 -7.66
CA SER A 82 11.44 -24.45 -8.03
C SER A 82 12.13 -23.84 -9.25
N ILE A 83 11.37 -23.22 -10.16
CA ILE A 83 11.90 -22.53 -11.34
C ILE A 83 12.87 -21.37 -11.00
N LEU A 84 12.81 -20.85 -9.76
CA LEU A 84 13.70 -19.76 -9.32
C LEU A 84 15.16 -20.19 -9.24
N GLU A 85 15.45 -21.47 -9.04
CA GLU A 85 16.82 -22.01 -9.07
C GLU A 85 17.38 -22.02 -10.49
N ASP A 86 16.58 -22.42 -11.47
CA ASP A 86 16.96 -22.38 -12.87
C ASP A 86 17.15 -20.93 -13.36
N ILE A 87 16.23 -20.02 -12.99
CA ILE A 87 16.37 -18.59 -13.29
C ILE A 87 17.66 -18.04 -12.71
N LYS A 88 18.02 -18.43 -11.45
CA LYS A 88 19.30 -18.05 -10.83
C LYS A 88 20.47 -18.48 -11.67
N GLN A 89 20.50 -19.72 -12.11
CA GLN A 89 21.60 -20.21 -12.94
C GLN A 89 21.71 -19.41 -14.24
N ILE A 90 20.59 -19.19 -14.94
CA ILE A 90 20.55 -18.42 -16.19
C ILE A 90 21.07 -16.98 -16.01
N VAL A 91 20.62 -16.27 -14.93
CA VAL A 91 21.08 -14.90 -14.68
C VAL A 91 22.51 -14.82 -14.17
N ASP A 92 23.06 -15.88 -13.58
CA ASP A 92 24.48 -15.93 -13.18
C ASP A 92 25.40 -16.15 -14.40
N GLU A 93 24.96 -16.89 -15.39
CA GLU A 93 25.72 -17.20 -16.62
C GLU A 93 25.66 -16.07 -17.66
N SER A 94 24.81 -15.07 -17.51
CA SER A 94 24.63 -13.97 -18.48
C SER A 94 24.86 -12.60 -17.86
N ASP A 95 25.40 -11.64 -18.62
CA ASP A 95 25.50 -10.23 -18.23
C ASP A 95 24.35 -9.37 -18.77
N GLU A 96 23.41 -9.97 -19.50
CA GLU A 96 22.27 -9.28 -20.07
C GLU A 96 21.32 -8.76 -18.99
N ARG A 97 20.67 -7.60 -19.26
CA ARG A 97 19.67 -6.99 -18.40
C ARG A 97 18.27 -7.22 -18.97
N GLY A 98 17.25 -7.16 -18.11
CA GLY A 98 15.86 -7.31 -18.53
C GLY A 98 15.51 -8.71 -19.00
N MET A 99 16.20 -9.74 -18.53
CA MET A 99 15.93 -11.12 -18.96
C MET A 99 14.59 -11.63 -18.46
N PHE A 100 14.26 -11.32 -17.19
CA PHE A 100 13.05 -11.84 -16.56
C PHE A 100 12.26 -10.74 -15.86
N ILE A 101 10.93 -10.80 -16.06
CA ILE A 101 9.94 -10.16 -15.20
C ILE A 101 9.14 -11.28 -14.53
N LEU A 102 9.08 -11.27 -13.22
CA LEU A 102 8.28 -12.20 -12.43
C LEU A 102 7.15 -11.45 -11.75
N SER A 103 5.97 -12.06 -11.63
CA SER A 103 4.89 -11.50 -10.83
C SER A 103 4.30 -12.54 -9.89
N GLY A 104 3.76 -12.05 -8.77
CA GLY A 104 3.03 -12.89 -7.84
C GLY A 104 2.26 -12.12 -6.80
N SER A 105 1.18 -12.75 -6.31
CA SER A 105 0.28 -12.16 -5.33
C SER A 105 0.62 -12.52 -3.88
N GLN A 106 1.32 -13.63 -3.68
CA GLN A 106 1.69 -14.12 -2.34
C GLN A 106 3.15 -13.77 -2.01
N LYS A 107 3.33 -12.59 -1.40
CA LYS A 107 4.65 -12.07 -1.01
C LYS A 107 5.45 -13.02 -0.10
N LEU A 108 4.77 -13.84 0.71
CA LEU A 108 5.39 -14.72 1.70
C LEU A 108 6.17 -15.88 1.09
N GLU A 109 5.55 -16.67 0.22
CA GLU A 109 6.17 -17.83 -0.41
C GLU A 109 7.24 -17.39 -1.41
N LEU A 110 6.93 -16.32 -2.16
CA LEU A 110 7.89 -15.71 -3.08
C LEU A 110 9.13 -15.20 -2.36
N MET A 111 9.00 -14.49 -1.24
CA MET A 111 10.15 -13.93 -0.53
C MET A 111 11.01 -15.03 0.13
N LYS A 112 10.45 -16.17 0.53
CA LYS A 112 11.24 -17.31 1.01
C LYS A 112 12.06 -17.91 -0.14
N GLY A 113 11.42 -18.34 -1.23
CA GLY A 113 12.11 -18.92 -2.37
C GLY A 113 13.12 -17.95 -3.01
N MET A 114 12.80 -16.67 -3.09
CA MET A 114 13.69 -15.66 -3.67
C MET A 114 14.86 -15.28 -2.78
N SER A 115 14.70 -15.28 -1.44
CA SER A 115 15.81 -15.01 -0.53
C SER A 115 16.87 -16.12 -0.58
N GLU A 116 16.47 -17.34 -0.90
CA GLU A 116 17.37 -18.48 -1.04
C GLU A 116 18.02 -18.54 -2.43
N SER A 117 17.25 -18.23 -3.50
CA SER A 117 17.72 -18.43 -4.88
C SER A 117 18.19 -17.14 -5.57
N LEU A 118 17.49 -16.01 -5.42
CA LEU A 118 17.73 -14.78 -6.21
C LEU A 118 18.22 -13.58 -5.38
N ALA A 119 18.71 -13.79 -4.16
CA ALA A 119 19.26 -12.72 -3.33
C ALA A 119 20.36 -11.91 -4.07
N GLY A 120 20.21 -10.59 -4.11
CA GLY A 120 21.14 -9.69 -4.80
C GLY A 120 21.01 -9.65 -6.33
N ARG A 121 20.15 -10.47 -6.94
CA ARG A 121 19.96 -10.60 -8.39
C ARG A 121 18.64 -10.03 -8.89
N VAL A 122 17.69 -9.80 -7.99
CA VAL A 122 16.34 -9.35 -8.32
C VAL A 122 16.06 -7.96 -7.81
N SER A 123 15.46 -7.12 -8.64
CA SER A 123 14.88 -5.84 -8.24
C SER A 123 13.40 -6.02 -7.90
N ILE A 124 12.97 -5.62 -6.71
CA ILE A 124 11.59 -5.83 -6.26
C ILE A 124 10.82 -4.53 -6.34
N SER A 125 9.63 -4.57 -6.96
CA SER A 125 8.67 -3.47 -7.04
C SER A 125 7.33 -3.90 -6.45
N GLU A 126 6.62 -2.98 -5.80
CA GLU A 126 5.28 -3.21 -5.29
C GLU A 126 4.26 -2.41 -6.10
N LEU A 127 3.27 -3.09 -6.69
CA LEU A 127 2.12 -2.46 -7.33
C LEU A 127 0.96 -2.41 -6.33
N THR A 128 0.46 -1.20 -6.10
CA THR A 128 -0.71 -0.94 -5.25
C THR A 128 -1.99 -0.81 -6.08
N GLY A 129 -3.15 -0.64 -5.44
CA GLY A 129 -4.35 -0.16 -6.12
C GLY A 129 -4.12 1.18 -6.83
N LEU A 130 -5.07 1.64 -7.61
CA LEU A 130 -4.98 2.95 -8.28
C LEU A 130 -4.87 4.09 -7.27
N SER A 131 -3.94 5.01 -7.51
CA SER A 131 -3.91 6.28 -6.80
C SER A 131 -4.87 7.28 -7.45
N MET A 132 -5.23 8.33 -6.70
CA MET A 132 -6.05 9.41 -7.25
C MET A 132 -5.40 10.06 -8.46
N ARG A 133 -4.08 10.23 -8.46
CA ARG A 133 -3.35 10.74 -9.62
C ARG A 133 -3.55 9.88 -10.87
N GLU A 134 -3.52 8.57 -10.72
CA GLU A 134 -3.76 7.63 -11.83
C GLU A 134 -5.21 7.69 -12.32
N ILE A 135 -6.19 7.72 -11.40
CA ILE A 135 -7.62 7.80 -11.73
C ILE A 135 -7.94 9.09 -12.50
N TYR A 136 -7.36 10.21 -12.08
CA TYR A 136 -7.58 11.54 -12.71
C TYR A 136 -6.57 11.87 -13.82
N GLY A 137 -5.66 10.95 -14.18
CA GLY A 137 -4.68 11.14 -15.25
C GLY A 137 -3.63 12.22 -14.96
N VAL A 138 -3.35 12.50 -13.69
CA VAL A 138 -2.34 13.49 -13.27
C VAL A 138 -0.94 12.91 -13.48
N LYS A 139 -0.10 13.64 -14.22
CA LYS A 139 1.25 13.17 -14.59
C LYS A 139 2.31 13.43 -13.53
N PHE A 140 2.00 14.16 -12.48
CA PHE A 140 2.93 14.46 -11.39
C PHE A 140 3.34 13.19 -10.64
N ASN A 141 4.59 12.78 -10.75
CA ASN A 141 5.09 11.50 -10.21
C ASN A 141 6.21 11.69 -9.18
N ARG A 142 6.01 12.57 -8.20
CA ARG A 142 6.85 12.69 -7.00
C ARG A 142 6.07 12.23 -5.77
N HIS A 143 6.76 11.54 -4.85
CA HIS A 143 6.14 11.16 -3.57
C HIS A 143 5.77 12.40 -2.76
N PHE A 144 4.72 12.27 -1.94
CA PHE A 144 4.26 13.36 -1.09
C PHE A 144 5.31 13.66 -0.01
N ILE A 145 5.81 14.89 -0.03
CA ILE A 145 6.65 15.49 0.99
C ILE A 145 6.30 16.96 1.14
N PRO A 146 5.91 17.45 2.32
CA PRO A 146 5.40 18.83 2.47
C PRO A 146 6.52 19.87 2.53
N THR A 147 7.38 19.92 1.52
CA THR A 147 8.35 21.00 1.32
C THR A 147 7.75 22.12 0.47
N ASP A 148 8.26 23.34 0.64
CA ASP A 148 7.84 24.46 -0.20
C ASP A 148 8.06 24.20 -1.70
N ALA A 149 9.14 23.51 -2.04
CA ALA A 149 9.44 23.12 -3.42
C ALA A 149 8.38 22.17 -3.99
N TYR A 150 8.04 21.12 -3.23
CA TYR A 150 6.99 20.16 -3.61
C TYR A 150 5.64 20.86 -3.76
N ILE A 151 5.24 21.66 -2.76
CA ILE A 151 3.95 22.37 -2.76
C ILE A 151 3.85 23.29 -3.97
N LYS A 152 4.88 24.08 -4.28
CA LYS A 152 4.93 24.96 -5.45
C LYS A 152 4.82 24.23 -6.78
N GLU A 153 5.48 23.08 -6.89
CA GLU A 153 5.47 22.28 -8.10
C GLU A 153 4.11 21.59 -8.29
N ARG A 154 3.59 20.97 -7.22
CA ARG A 154 2.30 20.27 -7.24
C ARG A 154 1.12 21.20 -7.50
N GLU A 155 1.17 22.42 -6.98
CA GLU A 155 0.12 23.44 -7.17
C GLU A 155 -0.19 23.75 -8.65
N LYS A 156 0.79 23.54 -9.55
CA LYS A 156 0.62 23.75 -10.99
C LYS A 156 -0.17 22.64 -11.69
N GLU A 157 -0.27 21.46 -11.06
CA GLU A 157 -0.87 20.25 -11.63
C GLU A 157 -2.03 19.72 -10.79
N ILE A 158 -2.64 20.54 -9.94
CA ILE A 158 -3.78 20.13 -9.13
C ILE A 158 -5.00 19.95 -10.03
N VAL A 159 -5.62 18.78 -9.86
CA VAL A 159 -6.94 18.48 -10.40
C VAL A 159 -7.88 18.29 -9.22
N LYS A 160 -9.00 19.00 -9.23
CA LYS A 160 -10.01 18.89 -8.17
C LYS A 160 -10.73 17.55 -8.27
N TYR A 161 -10.87 16.89 -7.13
CA TYR A 161 -11.63 15.64 -7.05
C TYR A 161 -13.11 15.94 -6.83
N ASP A 162 -13.99 15.31 -7.62
CA ASP A 162 -15.42 15.66 -7.59
C ASP A 162 -16.09 15.28 -6.28
N ASN A 163 -16.25 14.00 -6.03
CA ASN A 163 -16.86 13.50 -4.80
C ASN A 163 -15.92 12.53 -4.06
N ILE A 164 -15.18 13.08 -3.11
CA ILE A 164 -14.19 12.29 -2.37
C ILE A 164 -14.81 11.10 -1.62
N TRP A 165 -16.05 11.23 -1.15
CA TRP A 165 -16.70 10.16 -0.41
C TRP A 165 -17.11 8.99 -1.30
N GLU A 166 -17.49 9.25 -2.54
CA GLU A 166 -17.71 8.17 -3.53
C GLU A 166 -16.42 7.43 -3.83
N ILE A 167 -15.31 8.14 -3.92
CA ILE A 167 -13.99 7.55 -4.17
C ILE A 167 -13.55 6.70 -2.97
N ILE A 168 -13.66 7.24 -1.74
CA ILE A 168 -13.33 6.50 -0.51
C ILE A 168 -14.19 5.22 -0.42
N HIS A 169 -15.48 5.33 -0.70
CA HIS A 169 -16.39 4.20 -0.68
C HIS A 169 -16.10 3.19 -1.79
N LYS A 170 -15.81 3.67 -3.00
CA LYS A 170 -15.51 2.83 -4.17
C LYS A 170 -14.22 2.02 -4.00
N GLY A 171 -13.20 2.62 -3.39
CA GLY A 171 -11.88 2.01 -3.24
C GLY A 171 -10.98 2.24 -4.44
N SER A 172 -9.92 1.45 -4.56
CA SER A 172 -8.82 1.68 -5.50
C SER A 172 -8.53 0.52 -6.47
N TYR A 173 -9.37 -0.50 -6.51
CA TYR A 173 -9.17 -1.62 -7.43
C TYR A 173 -9.49 -1.22 -8.87
N PRO A 174 -8.58 -1.49 -9.84
CA PRO A 174 -8.73 -1.03 -11.24
C PRO A 174 -10.03 -1.46 -11.90
N GLU A 175 -10.53 -2.67 -11.64
CA GLU A 175 -11.73 -3.22 -12.26
C GLU A 175 -12.99 -2.38 -11.96
N LEU A 176 -13.03 -1.72 -10.79
CA LEU A 176 -14.13 -0.81 -10.43
C LEU A 176 -14.12 0.50 -11.25
N TYR A 177 -13.03 0.79 -11.96
CA TYR A 177 -12.87 1.98 -12.81
C TYR A 177 -12.89 1.65 -14.30
N ASP A 178 -12.87 0.37 -14.67
CA ASP A 178 -12.85 -0.07 -16.07
C ASP A 178 -14.25 -0.17 -16.66
N ILE A 179 -15.16 -0.82 -15.98
CA ILE A 179 -16.53 -1.05 -16.39
C ILE A 179 -17.49 -0.57 -15.32
N ASP A 180 -18.75 -0.37 -15.68
CA ASP A 180 -19.82 -0.13 -14.71
C ASP A 180 -20.16 -1.43 -13.98
N ARG A 181 -19.26 -1.81 -13.08
CA ARG A 181 -19.38 -3.03 -12.27
C ARG A 181 -20.03 -2.69 -10.93
N ASP A 182 -20.99 -3.51 -10.55
CA ASP A 182 -21.61 -3.37 -9.23
C ASP A 182 -20.58 -3.53 -8.11
N TRP A 183 -20.49 -2.53 -7.25
CA TRP A 183 -19.53 -2.45 -6.17
C TRP A 183 -19.68 -3.60 -5.16
N GLN A 184 -20.92 -3.93 -4.81
CA GLN A 184 -21.20 -4.97 -3.83
C GLN A 184 -20.89 -6.36 -4.40
N GLU A 185 -21.23 -6.62 -5.66
CA GLU A 185 -20.86 -7.85 -6.36
C GLU A 185 -19.34 -8.03 -6.44
N TYR A 186 -18.63 -6.96 -6.79
CA TYR A 186 -17.17 -7.00 -6.87
C TYR A 186 -16.52 -7.41 -5.55
N TYR A 187 -16.82 -6.69 -4.45
CA TYR A 187 -16.21 -7.01 -3.16
C TYR A 187 -16.71 -8.32 -2.55
N SER A 188 -17.97 -8.69 -2.79
CA SER A 188 -18.49 -10.01 -2.41
C SER A 188 -17.67 -11.13 -3.06
N SER A 189 -17.45 -11.04 -4.36
CA SER A 189 -16.64 -12.00 -5.11
C SER A 189 -15.18 -11.99 -4.66
N TYR A 190 -14.61 -10.80 -4.41
CA TYR A 190 -13.23 -10.67 -3.93
C TYR A 190 -13.04 -11.32 -2.54
N VAL A 191 -13.96 -11.09 -1.60
CA VAL A 191 -13.92 -11.70 -0.27
C VAL A 191 -14.06 -13.21 -0.38
N ALA A 192 -15.09 -13.72 -1.06
CA ALA A 192 -15.34 -15.15 -1.17
C ALA A 192 -14.22 -15.92 -1.90
N THR A 193 -13.67 -15.36 -2.97
CA THR A 193 -12.69 -16.09 -3.80
C THR A 193 -11.24 -15.91 -3.36
N TYR A 194 -10.91 -14.79 -2.73
CA TYR A 194 -9.53 -14.50 -2.33
C TYR A 194 -9.35 -14.53 -0.81
N LEU A 195 -10.13 -13.76 -0.05
CA LEU A 195 -9.91 -13.69 1.39
C LEU A 195 -10.35 -14.99 2.07
N GLU A 196 -11.54 -15.49 1.76
CA GLU A 196 -12.08 -16.70 2.41
C GLU A 196 -11.46 -18.00 1.89
N ARG A 197 -10.97 -18.04 0.66
CA ARG A 197 -10.33 -19.23 0.13
C ARG A 197 -8.81 -19.18 0.31
N ASP A 198 -8.14 -18.24 -0.36
CA ASP A 198 -6.68 -18.27 -0.49
C ASP A 198 -5.97 -17.82 0.81
N ILE A 199 -6.51 -16.81 1.50
CA ILE A 199 -5.92 -16.35 2.77
C ILE A 199 -6.33 -17.27 3.91
N ASN A 200 -7.56 -17.77 3.92
CA ASN A 200 -8.01 -18.68 4.95
C ASN A 200 -7.24 -20.01 4.94
N GLU A 201 -6.84 -20.51 3.78
CA GLU A 201 -5.91 -21.68 3.70
C GLU A 201 -4.61 -21.41 4.44
N LEU A 202 -4.08 -20.18 4.41
CA LEU A 202 -2.86 -19.79 5.14
C LEU A 202 -3.07 -19.65 6.64
N VAL A 203 -4.28 -19.26 7.07
CA VAL A 203 -4.60 -19.07 8.50
C VAL A 203 -5.20 -20.30 9.15
N ALA A 204 -5.67 -21.29 8.38
CA ALA A 204 -6.29 -22.54 8.83
C ALA A 204 -7.47 -22.31 9.81
N ALA A 205 -8.34 -21.33 9.51
CA ALA A 205 -9.51 -21.00 10.31
C ALA A 205 -10.79 -21.54 9.66
N ASP A 206 -11.87 -21.65 10.44
CA ASP A 206 -13.21 -21.81 9.84
C ASP A 206 -13.67 -20.47 9.23
N GLY A 207 -14.49 -20.55 8.16
CA GLY A 207 -14.89 -19.38 7.39
C GLY A 207 -15.67 -18.33 8.20
N ILE A 208 -16.45 -18.76 9.20
CA ILE A 208 -17.25 -17.84 10.04
C ILE A 208 -16.34 -17.03 10.95
N THR A 209 -15.40 -17.69 11.62
CA THR A 209 -14.42 -17.04 12.51
C THR A 209 -13.50 -16.11 11.72
N PHE A 210 -13.07 -16.53 10.52
CA PHE A 210 -12.25 -15.68 9.66
C PHE A 210 -13.00 -14.43 9.16
N THR A 211 -14.28 -14.55 8.77
CA THR A 211 -15.10 -13.41 8.39
C THR A 211 -15.32 -12.43 9.55
N LYS A 212 -15.55 -12.94 10.78
CA LYS A 212 -15.58 -12.10 11.99
C LYS A 212 -14.28 -11.36 12.20
N PHE A 213 -13.14 -12.04 12.03
CA PHE A 213 -11.82 -11.43 12.14
C PHE A 213 -11.63 -10.29 11.11
N LEU A 214 -11.95 -10.52 9.83
CA LEU A 214 -11.85 -9.48 8.80
C LEU A 214 -12.70 -8.25 9.13
N THR A 215 -13.93 -8.47 9.60
CA THR A 215 -14.84 -7.39 10.02
C THR A 215 -14.28 -6.64 11.23
N ALA A 216 -13.79 -7.35 12.23
CA ALA A 216 -13.21 -6.75 13.44
C ALA A 216 -11.97 -5.90 13.15
N VAL A 217 -11.14 -6.35 12.20
CA VAL A 217 -9.95 -5.61 11.73
C VAL A 217 -10.36 -4.39 10.90
N ALA A 218 -11.34 -4.54 9.99
CA ALA A 218 -11.82 -3.44 9.15
C ALA A 218 -12.45 -2.30 9.98
N ALA A 219 -13.22 -2.65 11.01
CA ALA A 219 -13.83 -1.69 11.92
C ALA A 219 -12.81 -0.86 12.73
N ARG A 220 -11.54 -1.29 12.77
CA ARG A 220 -10.44 -0.64 13.52
C ARG A 220 -9.42 0.03 12.63
N THR A 221 -9.73 0.25 11.36
CA THR A 221 -8.82 1.01 10.48
C THR A 221 -8.63 2.43 11.02
N GLY A 222 -7.39 2.92 11.01
CA GLY A 222 -7.02 4.22 11.60
C GLY A 222 -6.76 4.18 13.12
N GLU A 223 -6.87 3.02 13.77
CA GLU A 223 -6.69 2.88 15.22
C GLU A 223 -5.38 2.19 15.60
N LEU A 224 -4.98 2.37 16.85
CA LEU A 224 -3.88 1.59 17.44
C LEU A 224 -4.27 0.10 17.49
N LEU A 225 -3.38 -0.75 17.02
CA LEU A 225 -3.60 -2.19 16.93
C LEU A 225 -3.64 -2.81 18.34
N ASN A 226 -4.79 -3.32 18.75
CA ASN A 226 -4.96 -4.05 20.00
C ASN A 226 -5.34 -5.51 19.72
N TYR A 227 -4.35 -6.38 19.79
CA TYR A 227 -4.53 -7.81 19.51
C TYR A 227 -5.50 -8.48 20.49
N SER A 228 -5.45 -8.12 21.77
CA SER A 228 -6.29 -8.69 22.80
C SER A 228 -7.78 -8.35 22.59
N ASN A 229 -8.08 -7.09 22.23
CA ASN A 229 -9.47 -6.71 21.92
C ASN A 229 -10.00 -7.46 20.71
N ILE A 230 -9.22 -7.55 19.63
CA ILE A 230 -9.62 -8.32 18.43
C ILE A 230 -9.81 -9.80 18.79
N ALA A 231 -8.92 -10.37 19.60
CA ALA A 231 -9.02 -11.76 20.04
C ALA A 231 -10.33 -12.03 20.82
N GLY A 232 -10.70 -11.11 21.71
CA GLY A 232 -11.97 -11.17 22.46
C GLY A 232 -13.19 -11.12 21.55
N ASP A 233 -13.21 -10.21 20.57
CA ASP A 233 -14.34 -10.06 19.64
C ASP A 233 -14.51 -11.27 18.71
N VAL A 234 -13.39 -11.85 18.28
CA VAL A 234 -13.40 -13.00 17.33
C VAL A 234 -13.59 -14.32 18.04
N GLY A 235 -13.16 -14.43 19.30
CA GLY A 235 -13.22 -15.66 20.09
C GLY A 235 -12.03 -16.59 19.86
N VAL A 236 -10.83 -16.05 19.59
CA VAL A 236 -9.59 -16.81 19.39
C VAL A 236 -8.46 -16.28 20.27
N SER A 237 -7.32 -16.95 20.29
CA SER A 237 -6.18 -16.52 21.09
C SER A 237 -5.47 -15.27 20.49
N GLU A 238 -4.84 -14.45 21.33
CA GLU A 238 -4.03 -13.31 20.88
C GLU A 238 -2.88 -13.72 19.94
N PRO A 239 -2.12 -14.81 20.18
CA PRO A 239 -1.13 -15.30 19.21
C PRO A 239 -1.73 -15.62 17.84
N THR A 240 -2.94 -16.16 17.80
CA THR A 240 -3.67 -16.41 16.54
C THR A 240 -3.91 -15.11 15.78
N ILE A 241 -4.42 -14.07 16.46
CA ILE A 241 -4.65 -12.75 15.85
C ILE A 241 -3.33 -12.14 15.34
N LYS A 242 -2.24 -12.23 16.10
CA LYS A 242 -0.91 -11.75 15.66
C LYS A 242 -0.48 -12.43 14.35
N ASN A 243 -0.65 -13.74 14.24
CA ASN A 243 -0.36 -14.47 13.02
C ASN A 243 -1.24 -14.02 11.85
N TRP A 244 -2.55 -13.91 12.06
CA TRP A 244 -3.50 -13.54 11.03
C TRP A 244 -3.30 -12.09 10.53
N ILE A 245 -3.05 -11.14 11.42
CA ILE A 245 -2.68 -9.75 11.05
C ILE A 245 -1.38 -9.74 10.22
N SER A 246 -0.37 -10.52 10.62
CA SER A 246 0.88 -10.65 9.86
C SER A 246 0.63 -11.17 8.43
N ILE A 247 -0.31 -12.09 8.24
CA ILE A 247 -0.70 -12.59 6.91
C ILE A 247 -1.40 -11.48 6.12
N LEU A 248 -2.36 -10.74 6.71
CA LEU A 248 -3.03 -9.62 6.03
C LEU A 248 -2.04 -8.51 5.62
N GLU A 249 -1.03 -8.22 6.45
CA GLU A 249 0.02 -7.25 6.12
C GLU A 249 0.87 -7.73 4.93
N ARG A 250 1.31 -8.98 4.96
CA ARG A 250 2.15 -9.57 3.91
C ARG A 250 1.42 -9.77 2.58
N THR A 251 0.12 -10.00 2.61
CA THR A 251 -0.73 -10.09 1.41
C THR A 251 -1.18 -8.73 0.88
N GLY A 252 -0.83 -7.63 1.58
CA GLY A 252 -1.11 -6.27 1.15
C GLY A 252 -2.56 -5.83 1.36
N ILE A 253 -3.29 -6.46 2.28
CA ILE A 253 -4.65 -6.05 2.67
C ILE A 253 -4.60 -4.92 3.68
N VAL A 254 -3.70 -5.01 4.66
CA VAL A 254 -3.49 -3.98 5.67
C VAL A 254 -2.06 -3.44 5.65
N TYR A 255 -1.87 -2.30 6.27
CA TYR A 255 -0.59 -1.70 6.58
C TYR A 255 -0.50 -1.38 8.07
N LEU A 256 0.65 -1.67 8.68
CA LEU A 256 0.93 -1.35 10.07
C LEU A 256 1.90 -0.17 10.14
N LEU A 257 1.35 1.02 10.35
CA LEU A 257 2.13 2.25 10.48
C LEU A 257 2.87 2.25 11.82
N GLN A 258 4.20 2.30 11.75
CA GLN A 258 5.05 2.25 12.92
C GLN A 258 5.12 3.61 13.63
N PRO A 259 5.27 3.64 14.96
CA PRO A 259 5.45 4.89 15.68
C PRO A 259 6.84 5.48 15.43
N TYR A 260 6.91 6.79 15.31
CA TYR A 260 8.18 7.49 15.28
C TYR A 260 8.93 7.35 16.63
N SER A 261 10.20 7.01 16.56
CA SER A 261 11.13 7.06 17.69
C SER A 261 12.55 7.21 17.14
N ALA A 262 13.36 8.04 17.75
CA ALA A 262 14.79 8.16 17.44
C ALA A 262 15.54 6.83 17.61
N SER A 263 15.08 5.96 18.51
CA SER A 263 15.65 4.61 18.70
C SER A 263 14.90 3.58 17.86
N ALA A 264 15.62 2.88 16.99
CA ALA A 264 15.08 1.78 16.18
C ALA A 264 14.46 0.65 17.03
N LEU A 265 15.08 0.31 18.17
CA LEU A 265 14.56 -0.69 19.10
C LEU A 265 13.21 -0.24 19.69
N LYS A 266 13.08 1.04 20.10
CA LYS A 266 11.82 1.56 20.63
C LYS A 266 10.71 1.61 19.57
N ARG A 267 11.06 1.80 18.30
CA ARG A 267 10.09 1.68 17.19
C ARG A 267 9.52 0.27 17.10
N ALA A 268 10.37 -0.72 17.15
CA ALA A 268 10.00 -2.12 16.96
C ALA A 268 9.09 -2.69 18.07
N ILE A 269 9.11 -2.12 19.28
CA ILE A 269 8.35 -2.64 20.42
C ILE A 269 7.07 -1.84 20.76
N LYS A 270 6.87 -0.69 20.11
CA LYS A 270 5.66 0.11 20.31
C LYS A 270 4.51 -0.37 19.41
N THR A 271 3.28 -0.10 19.86
CA THR A 271 2.06 -0.48 19.15
C THR A 271 1.93 0.27 17.80
N PRO A 272 1.75 -0.40 16.67
CA PRO A 272 1.48 0.27 15.40
C PRO A 272 0.02 0.74 15.27
N LYS A 273 -0.26 1.68 14.36
CA LYS A 273 -1.61 1.95 13.86
C LYS A 273 -1.91 1.02 12.68
N LEU A 274 -3.16 0.53 12.62
CA LEU A 274 -3.64 -0.35 11.57
C LEU A 274 -4.39 0.45 10.52
N TYR A 275 -4.06 0.25 9.23
CA TYR A 275 -4.79 0.83 8.11
C TYR A 275 -5.11 -0.24 7.06
N PHE A 276 -6.34 -0.25 6.56
CA PHE A 276 -6.63 -0.95 5.32
C PHE A 276 -5.98 -0.23 4.15
N ARG A 277 -5.42 -0.97 3.19
CA ARG A 277 -4.84 -0.37 1.98
C ARG A 277 -5.89 0.05 0.97
N ASP A 278 -7.07 -0.55 1.06
CA ASP A 278 -8.22 -0.23 0.22
C ASP A 278 -9.43 0.11 1.09
N THR A 279 -9.92 1.34 0.96
CA THR A 279 -11.05 1.83 1.75
C THR A 279 -12.37 1.20 1.32
N GLY A 280 -12.52 0.85 0.03
CA GLY A 280 -13.72 0.19 -0.46
C GLY A 280 -13.89 -1.21 0.14
N LEU A 281 -12.79 -1.97 0.27
CA LEU A 281 -12.82 -3.25 0.96
C LEU A 281 -13.19 -3.08 2.45
N ALA A 282 -12.64 -2.07 3.13
CA ALA A 282 -12.98 -1.78 4.52
C ALA A 282 -14.46 -1.39 4.65
N CYS A 283 -15.01 -0.57 3.74
CA CYS A 283 -16.41 -0.22 3.69
C CYS A 283 -17.31 -1.45 3.50
N TYR A 284 -16.94 -2.34 2.57
CA TYR A 284 -17.68 -3.57 2.31
C TYR A 284 -17.73 -4.47 3.55
N LEU A 285 -16.59 -4.74 4.18
CA LEU A 285 -16.47 -5.60 5.37
C LEU A 285 -17.23 -5.02 6.58
N THR A 286 -17.33 -3.71 6.69
CA THR A 286 -18.07 -3.00 7.75
C THR A 286 -19.48 -2.60 7.36
N ARG A 287 -19.96 -3.02 6.16
CA ARG A 287 -21.32 -2.83 5.65
C ARG A 287 -21.76 -1.37 5.49
N TRP A 288 -20.85 -0.48 5.14
CA TRP A 288 -21.20 0.86 4.68
C TRP A 288 -21.60 0.79 3.20
N LEU A 289 -22.92 0.70 2.93
CA LEU A 289 -23.43 0.39 1.60
C LEU A 289 -23.44 1.59 0.64
N THR A 290 -23.33 2.81 1.15
CA THR A 290 -23.32 4.03 0.34
C THR A 290 -22.30 5.04 0.89
N ALA A 291 -21.78 5.88 0.01
CA ALA A 291 -20.88 6.97 0.36
C ALA A 291 -21.52 7.96 1.35
N ASP A 292 -22.81 8.24 1.21
CA ASP A 292 -23.54 9.17 2.08
C ASP A 292 -23.69 8.64 3.52
N THR A 293 -24.00 7.36 3.67
CA THR A 293 -24.10 6.74 5.00
C THR A 293 -22.74 6.69 5.67
N LEU A 294 -21.67 6.40 4.92
CA LEU A 294 -20.29 6.44 5.40
C LEU A 294 -19.91 7.85 5.88
N LYS A 295 -20.14 8.87 5.05
CA LYS A 295 -19.81 10.27 5.35
C LYS A 295 -20.44 10.78 6.64
N CYS A 296 -21.66 10.34 6.94
CA CYS A 296 -22.41 10.75 8.14
C CYS A 296 -22.15 9.85 9.36
N SER A 297 -21.29 8.87 9.25
CA SER A 297 -21.02 7.89 10.30
C SER A 297 -19.98 8.36 11.32
N ALA A 298 -19.95 7.71 12.48
CA ALA A 298 -18.92 7.94 13.50
C ALA A 298 -17.50 7.51 13.02
N VAL A 299 -17.42 6.61 12.05
CA VAL A 299 -16.13 6.11 11.51
C VAL A 299 -15.62 6.92 10.31
N ALA A 300 -16.36 7.95 9.86
CA ALA A 300 -16.00 8.78 8.72
C ALA A 300 -14.57 9.36 8.84
N GLY A 301 -14.22 9.83 10.05
CA GLY A 301 -12.87 10.36 10.33
C GLY A 301 -11.77 9.33 10.09
N ASN A 302 -11.93 8.11 10.62
CA ASN A 302 -10.97 7.02 10.47
C ASN A 302 -10.86 6.55 9.00
N MET A 303 -11.97 6.50 8.27
CA MET A 303 -11.99 6.16 6.84
C MET A 303 -11.30 7.24 5.99
N PHE A 304 -11.55 8.51 6.30
CA PHE A 304 -10.86 9.63 5.65
C PHE A 304 -9.35 9.58 5.92
N GLU A 305 -8.94 9.37 7.17
CA GLU A 305 -7.53 9.20 7.53
C GLU A 305 -6.91 8.00 6.81
N THR A 306 -7.59 6.86 6.79
CA THR A 306 -7.15 5.64 6.07
C THR A 306 -6.93 5.91 4.59
N PHE A 307 -7.85 6.62 3.94
CA PHE A 307 -7.73 7.01 2.54
C PHE A 307 -6.50 7.89 2.31
N VAL A 308 -6.33 8.97 3.09
CA VAL A 308 -5.20 9.90 2.96
C VAL A 308 -3.87 9.20 3.19
N VAL A 309 -3.76 8.37 4.22
CA VAL A 309 -2.56 7.56 4.48
C VAL A 309 -2.28 6.64 3.30
N SER A 310 -3.29 5.94 2.78
CA SER A 310 -3.13 5.05 1.62
C SER A 310 -2.63 5.80 0.38
N GLU A 311 -3.15 6.99 0.09
CA GLU A 311 -2.72 7.82 -1.05
C GLU A 311 -1.25 8.28 -0.89
N ILE A 312 -0.84 8.68 0.33
CA ILE A 312 0.55 9.02 0.61
C ILE A 312 1.45 7.80 0.36
N LEU A 313 1.11 6.61 0.90
CA LEU A 313 1.89 5.38 0.67
C LEU A 313 2.00 5.03 -0.82
N LYS A 314 0.90 5.17 -1.58
CA LYS A 314 0.88 4.95 -3.03
C LYS A 314 1.83 5.90 -3.75
N SER A 315 1.91 7.17 -3.32
CA SER A 315 2.82 8.14 -3.94
C SER A 315 4.29 7.72 -3.83
N TYR A 316 4.69 7.14 -2.69
CA TYR A 316 6.03 6.58 -2.49
C TYR A 316 6.27 5.34 -3.37
N SER A 317 5.34 4.37 -3.33
CA SER A 317 5.45 3.15 -4.13
C SER A 317 5.53 3.45 -5.62
N ASN A 318 4.76 4.44 -6.12
CA ASN A 318 4.75 4.86 -7.52
C ASN A 318 6.06 5.52 -7.96
N GLU A 319 6.81 6.15 -7.05
CA GLU A 319 8.17 6.66 -7.30
C GLU A 319 9.26 5.61 -7.01
N GLY A 320 8.87 4.40 -6.63
CA GLY A 320 9.79 3.29 -6.36
C GLY A 320 10.52 3.39 -5.02
N LYS A 321 10.02 4.21 -4.11
CA LYS A 321 10.56 4.39 -2.75
C LYS A 321 9.89 3.47 -1.74
N ASP A 322 10.64 3.04 -0.74
CA ASP A 322 10.11 2.28 0.38
C ASP A 322 9.65 3.21 1.50
N TYR A 323 8.35 3.45 1.56
CA TYR A 323 7.70 4.31 2.56
C TYR A 323 7.95 3.90 4.02
N ARG A 324 8.33 2.65 4.29
CA ARG A 324 8.56 2.13 5.66
C ARG A 324 9.73 2.81 6.36
N PHE A 325 10.65 3.43 5.62
CA PHE A 325 11.77 4.17 6.17
C PHE A 325 11.46 5.64 6.46
N ASN A 326 10.39 6.17 5.85
CA ASN A 326 10.11 7.61 5.84
C ASN A 326 8.82 7.97 6.60
N ILE A 327 7.82 7.06 6.70
CA ILE A 327 6.49 7.40 7.16
C ILE A 327 6.19 6.71 8.49
N PHE A 328 5.85 7.53 9.50
CA PHE A 328 5.57 7.12 10.87
C PHE A 328 4.36 7.89 11.40
N TYR A 329 3.80 7.48 12.54
CA TYR A 329 2.96 8.33 13.37
C TYR A 329 3.72 8.70 14.65
N TYR A 330 3.29 9.73 15.37
CA TYR A 330 3.86 10.06 16.67
C TYR A 330 2.82 9.93 17.76
N ARG A 331 3.19 9.28 18.86
CA ARG A 331 2.42 9.28 20.10
C ARG A 331 3.35 9.30 21.30
N GLY A 332 3.11 10.27 22.18
CA GLY A 332 3.93 10.46 23.38
C GLY A 332 3.17 11.18 24.50
N LYS A 333 3.60 10.94 25.74
CA LYS A 333 3.12 11.70 26.89
C LYS A 333 4.08 12.86 27.12
N ASP A 334 3.55 14.08 27.19
CA ASP A 334 4.33 15.19 27.75
C ASP A 334 4.23 15.11 29.28
N ARG A 335 5.38 15.23 29.97
CA ARG A 335 5.44 15.13 31.43
C ARG A 335 4.56 16.18 32.13
N ASN A 336 4.21 17.26 31.43
CA ASN A 336 3.49 18.42 31.98
C ASN A 336 2.06 18.57 31.40
N ALA A 337 1.57 17.63 30.57
CA ALA A 337 0.24 17.70 29.98
C ALA A 337 -0.66 16.56 30.44
N SER A 338 -1.93 16.86 30.67
CA SER A 338 -2.96 15.89 31.11
C SER A 338 -3.42 14.90 30.04
N GLY A 339 -2.76 14.88 28.84
CA GLY A 339 -3.14 14.04 27.71
C GLY A 339 -1.95 13.50 26.95
N GLU A 340 -2.22 12.54 26.06
CA GLU A 340 -1.24 12.05 25.10
C GLU A 340 -1.22 12.97 23.87
N ASN A 341 -0.02 13.33 23.42
CA ASN A 341 0.19 14.05 22.17
C ASN A 341 0.25 13.05 21.02
N GLU A 342 -0.56 13.25 19.99
CA GLU A 342 -0.55 12.44 18.79
C GLU A 342 -0.38 13.33 17.56
N ILE A 343 0.41 12.86 16.58
CA ILE A 343 0.51 13.41 15.23
C ILE A 343 0.17 12.27 14.28
N ASP A 344 -0.79 12.47 13.39
CA ASP A 344 -1.34 11.43 12.53
C ASP A 344 -0.25 10.82 11.64
N LEU A 345 0.61 11.66 11.01
CA LEU A 345 1.80 11.21 10.31
C LEU A 345 3.02 12.11 10.61
N VAL A 346 4.19 11.49 10.65
CA VAL A 346 5.50 12.15 10.63
C VAL A 346 6.28 11.61 9.45
N ILE A 347 6.59 12.47 8.49
CA ILE A 347 7.42 12.12 7.33
C ILE A 347 8.85 12.52 7.65
N GLU A 348 9.77 11.57 7.59
CA GLU A 348 11.20 11.80 7.76
C GLU A 348 11.91 11.78 6.41
N GLU A 349 12.54 12.90 6.05
CA GLU A 349 13.35 12.99 4.83
C GLU A 349 14.57 13.91 5.11
N ASP A 350 15.77 13.46 4.75
CA ASP A 350 17.03 14.21 4.86
C ASP A 350 17.27 14.87 6.23
N GLY A 351 16.92 14.18 7.32
CA GLY A 351 17.11 14.68 8.67
C GLY A 351 16.08 15.73 9.11
N VAL A 352 15.01 15.92 8.34
CA VAL A 352 13.90 16.80 8.67
C VAL A 352 12.64 15.98 8.95
N LEU A 353 11.89 16.37 9.98
CA LEU A 353 10.63 15.75 10.37
C LEU A 353 9.46 16.67 9.99
N TYR A 354 8.63 16.20 9.10
CA TYR A 354 7.46 16.92 8.63
C TYR A 354 6.21 16.35 9.32
N PRO A 355 5.61 17.07 10.28
CA PRO A 355 4.34 16.65 10.90
C PRO A 355 3.17 16.89 9.95
N VAL A 356 2.30 15.89 9.82
CA VAL A 356 1.10 15.94 9.01
C VAL A 356 -0.10 15.52 9.85
N GLU A 357 -1.08 16.41 9.96
CA GLU A 357 -2.39 16.16 10.55
C GLU A 357 -3.40 15.90 9.45
N ILE A 358 -4.30 14.97 9.67
CA ILE A 358 -5.36 14.61 8.71
C ILE A 358 -6.70 14.90 9.37
N LYS A 359 -7.44 15.86 8.82
CA LYS A 359 -8.70 16.30 9.46
C LYS A 359 -9.82 16.39 8.43
N MET A 360 -10.89 15.66 8.66
CA MET A 360 -12.14 15.75 7.90
C MET A 360 -12.86 17.08 8.21
N SER A 361 -12.27 18.18 7.80
CA SER A 361 -12.76 19.53 8.10
C SER A 361 -12.60 20.45 6.91
N GLY A 362 -13.62 21.28 6.63
CA GLY A 362 -13.55 22.40 5.69
C GLY A 362 -13.09 23.71 6.34
N ASN A 363 -12.83 23.72 7.65
CA ASN A 363 -12.41 24.93 8.39
C ASN A 363 -11.21 24.61 9.30
N PRO A 364 -10.00 24.47 8.74
CA PRO A 364 -8.81 24.16 9.53
C PRO A 364 -8.43 25.31 10.46
N LYS A 365 -7.99 24.97 11.68
CA LYS A 365 -7.55 25.92 12.70
C LYS A 365 -6.10 25.66 13.07
N ALA A 366 -5.37 26.73 13.40
CA ALA A 366 -3.97 26.63 13.85
C ALA A 366 -3.77 25.73 15.11
N SER A 367 -4.81 25.57 15.93
CA SER A 367 -4.80 24.68 17.08
C SER A 367 -4.70 23.21 16.70
N MET A 368 -5.13 22.82 15.51
CA MET A 368 -5.04 21.43 15.02
C MET A 368 -3.60 20.96 14.81
N GLY A 369 -2.65 21.87 14.59
CA GLY A 369 -1.21 21.58 14.51
C GLY A 369 -0.43 21.93 15.79
N ALA A 370 -1.09 22.12 16.93
CA ALA A 370 -0.42 22.51 18.17
C ALA A 370 0.55 21.41 18.66
N THR A 371 0.25 20.14 18.42
CA THR A 371 1.07 18.99 18.82
C THR A 371 2.42 18.93 18.06
N ASN A 372 2.53 19.56 16.89
CA ASN A 372 3.74 19.51 16.05
C ASN A 372 5.00 19.95 16.80
N GLN A 373 4.89 20.82 17.81
CA GLN A 373 6.00 21.32 18.62
C GLN A 373 6.72 20.22 19.43
N VAL A 374 6.10 19.06 19.64
CA VAL A 374 6.76 17.94 20.34
C VAL A 374 7.98 17.42 19.58
N LEU A 375 7.99 17.60 18.24
CA LEU A 375 9.11 17.20 17.40
C LEU A 375 10.35 18.10 17.59
N ASP A 376 10.22 19.31 18.12
CA ASP A 376 11.36 20.19 18.44
C ASP A 376 12.25 19.61 19.56
N LYS A 377 11.74 18.63 20.30
CA LYS A 377 12.48 17.90 21.35
C LYS A 377 13.35 16.75 20.81
N VAL A 378 13.30 16.48 19.51
CA VAL A 378 14.13 15.43 18.86
C VAL A 378 15.51 16.03 18.55
N SER A 379 16.53 15.63 19.30
CA SER A 379 17.85 16.30 19.34
C SER A 379 18.59 16.34 17.99
N ASP A 380 18.43 15.33 17.16
CA ASP A 380 19.27 15.15 15.96
C ASP A 380 18.50 15.46 14.65
N LYS A 381 17.30 16.02 14.77
CA LYS A 381 16.42 16.30 13.62
C LYS A 381 15.86 17.71 13.70
N LYS A 382 15.56 18.28 12.54
CA LYS A 382 14.86 19.57 12.43
C LYS A 382 13.37 19.32 12.18
N ARG A 383 12.49 20.13 12.74
CA ARG A 383 11.09 20.14 12.35
C ARG A 383 10.92 20.99 11.09
N GLY A 384 10.34 20.39 10.07
CA GLY A 384 9.94 21.05 8.84
C GLY A 384 8.58 21.73 8.91
N LEU A 385 8.05 22.10 7.74
CA LEU A 385 6.71 22.66 7.61
C LEU A 385 5.66 21.66 8.10
N GLY A 386 4.80 22.09 9.02
CA GLY A 386 3.64 21.33 9.46
C GLY A 386 2.51 21.46 8.43
N VAL A 387 1.82 20.36 8.18
CA VAL A 387 0.70 20.34 7.23
C VAL A 387 -0.56 19.80 7.88
N ILE A 388 -1.70 20.39 7.55
CA ILE A 388 -3.03 19.85 7.83
C ILE A 388 -3.64 19.49 6.46
N LEU A 389 -3.76 18.19 6.17
CA LEU A 389 -4.50 17.68 5.01
C LEU A 389 -5.98 17.65 5.34
N CYS A 390 -6.80 18.38 4.58
CA CYS A 390 -8.20 18.55 4.90
C CYS A 390 -9.07 18.88 3.67
N LEU A 391 -10.38 19.01 3.89
CA LEU A 391 -11.40 19.22 2.84
C LEU A 391 -11.60 20.71 2.59
N ILE A 392 -10.57 21.39 2.08
CA ILE A 392 -10.61 22.80 1.69
C ILE A 392 -10.32 22.94 0.20
N ASP A 393 -10.72 24.07 -0.39
CA ASP A 393 -10.53 24.32 -1.81
C ASP A 393 -9.18 24.93 -2.17
N LYS A 394 -8.50 25.57 -1.21
CA LYS A 394 -7.27 26.33 -1.47
C LYS A 394 -6.27 26.19 -0.36
N LYS A 395 -4.99 26.11 -0.72
CA LYS A 395 -3.87 26.23 0.21
C LYS A 395 -4.01 27.46 1.10
N THR A 396 -3.89 27.29 2.43
CA THR A 396 -4.04 28.38 3.39
C THR A 396 -2.97 28.26 4.48
N TYR A 397 -2.11 29.25 4.63
CA TYR A 397 -1.17 29.31 5.75
C TYR A 397 -1.93 29.73 7.01
N LEU A 398 -1.81 28.91 8.06
CA LEU A 398 -2.39 29.16 9.38
C LEU A 398 -1.37 29.80 10.34
N ARG A 399 -0.08 29.54 10.08
CA ARG A 399 1.11 30.15 10.69
C ARG A 399 2.27 30.07 9.68
N GLU A 400 3.38 30.75 9.96
CA GLU A 400 4.59 30.69 9.10
C GLU A 400 5.09 29.24 8.86
N ASN A 401 4.94 28.38 9.86
CA ASN A 401 5.39 27.01 9.83
C ASN A 401 4.24 25.98 9.83
N LEU A 402 3.03 26.38 9.49
CA LEU A 402 1.84 25.51 9.42
C LEU A 402 0.93 25.91 8.26
N VAL A 403 0.71 25.01 7.33
CA VAL A 403 -0.16 25.20 6.16
C VAL A 403 -1.28 24.17 6.14
N ALA A 404 -2.49 24.57 5.83
CA ALA A 404 -3.59 23.69 5.47
C ALA A 404 -3.58 23.49 3.94
N LEU A 405 -3.62 22.22 3.51
CA LEU A 405 -3.63 21.82 2.11
C LEU A 405 -4.86 21.00 1.79
N PRO A 406 -5.48 21.24 0.62
CA PRO A 406 -6.39 20.25 0.03
C PRO A 406 -5.71 18.89 -0.13
N ILE A 407 -6.49 17.80 -0.02
CA ILE A 407 -5.98 16.44 -0.22
C ILE A 407 -5.46 16.19 -1.64
N GLU A 408 -5.86 16.99 -2.59
CA GLU A 408 -5.38 16.99 -3.98
C GLU A 408 -3.88 17.31 -4.10
N PHE A 409 -3.25 17.81 -3.04
CA PHE A 409 -1.79 17.97 -2.99
C PHE A 409 -1.01 16.66 -2.83
N ILE A 410 -1.67 15.59 -2.42
CA ILE A 410 -1.01 14.27 -2.31
C ILE A 410 -0.61 13.74 -3.68
#